data_4c21da497fa6a1e8570f8ed34240efba
#
_entry.id   4c21da497fa6a1e8570f8ed34240efba
#
_cell.length_a   1.000
_cell.length_b   1.000
_cell.length_c   1.000
_cell.angle_alpha   90.00
_cell.angle_beta   90.00
_cell.angle_gamma   90.00
#
_symmetry.space_group_name_H-M   'P 1'
#
loop_
_entity.id
_entity.type
_entity.pdbx_description
1 polymer ?
#
loop_
_entity_poly.entity_id
_entity_poly.type
_entity_poly.pdbx_seq_one_letter_code
_entity_poly.pdbx_strand_id
1 'polypeptide(L)'
;MIIGNGFLAKNLYHHGVNELPLIVLASGVGDSKCSSIQEFERETDLIIENIELAKKLDYPLIYFSSISADVESPYIKHKRSCEKIIQDSKVQHCIIRCPQLIGHNLNSHQLVGYLYQKILGQLEFKVFKNAERNILDIETLAGFIKLWAKNPNYNLVSLGCEVNIRVAELVSLIEHKVNIKANYNLIDSKLSTYSFEQYPSWKELGTFGLGRQVPYKELFAKYL
;
A
#
# COMPACT_ATOMS: atom_id res chain seq x y z
N MET A 1 11.03 -12.04 -9.22
CA MET A 1 10.86 -11.04 -10.32
C MET A 1 9.85 -9.99 -9.91
N ILE A 2 10.11 -8.68 -10.12
CA ILE A 2 9.16 -7.59 -9.81
C ILE A 2 8.70 -6.97 -11.14
N ILE A 3 7.38 -6.92 -11.35
CA ILE A 3 6.75 -6.34 -12.54
C ILE A 3 6.29 -4.93 -12.18
N GLY A 4 6.97 -3.93 -12.76
CA GLY A 4 6.73 -2.51 -12.52
C GLY A 4 8.00 -1.72 -12.26
N ASN A 5 7.88 -0.38 -12.29
CA ASN A 5 9.00 0.55 -12.07
C ASN A 5 8.60 1.76 -11.20
N GLY A 6 7.39 1.73 -10.61
CA GLY A 6 6.86 2.78 -9.75
C GLY A 6 7.43 2.76 -8.33
N PHE A 7 6.79 3.53 -7.44
CA PHE A 7 7.16 3.64 -6.03
C PHE A 7 7.30 2.27 -5.35
N LEU A 8 6.26 1.44 -5.46
CA LEU A 8 6.23 0.12 -4.80
C LEU A 8 7.35 -0.79 -5.33
N ALA A 9 7.51 -0.90 -6.66
CA ALA A 9 8.52 -1.72 -7.28
C ALA A 9 9.94 -1.34 -6.84
N LYS A 10 10.27 -0.04 -6.89
CA LYS A 10 11.60 0.48 -6.50
C LYS A 10 11.93 0.19 -5.05
N ASN A 11 10.96 0.37 -4.15
CA ASN A 11 11.16 0.09 -2.73
C ASN A 11 11.31 -1.41 -2.45
N LEU A 12 10.51 -2.26 -3.08
CA LEU A 12 10.64 -3.70 -2.94
C LEU A 12 11.98 -4.21 -3.50
N TYR A 13 12.47 -3.61 -4.58
CA TYR A 13 13.81 -3.85 -5.13
C TYR A 13 14.89 -3.50 -4.11
N HIS A 14 14.80 -2.30 -3.51
CA HIS A 14 15.71 -1.84 -2.46
C HIS A 14 15.80 -2.83 -1.28
N HIS A 15 14.69 -3.48 -0.96
CA HIS A 15 14.62 -4.48 0.11
C HIS A 15 14.90 -5.92 -0.35
N GLY A 16 15.43 -6.14 -1.57
CA GLY A 16 15.86 -7.46 -2.06
C GLY A 16 14.74 -8.47 -2.32
N VAL A 17 13.50 -8.01 -2.55
CA VAL A 17 12.37 -8.88 -2.89
C VAL A 17 12.52 -9.50 -4.28
N ASN A 18 13.25 -8.84 -5.18
CA ASN A 18 13.56 -9.33 -6.53
C ASN A 18 14.43 -10.60 -6.56
N GLU A 19 15.10 -10.94 -5.47
CA GLU A 19 15.96 -12.12 -5.33
C GLU A 19 15.17 -13.39 -5.01
N LEU A 20 13.88 -13.26 -4.69
CA LEU A 20 13.03 -14.38 -4.35
C LEU A 20 12.45 -15.06 -5.61
N PRO A 21 12.26 -16.41 -5.59
CA PRO A 21 11.65 -17.16 -6.68
C PRO A 21 10.12 -16.95 -6.70
N LEU A 22 9.68 -15.72 -7.00
CA LEU A 22 8.27 -15.34 -7.07
C LEU A 22 8.07 -14.17 -8.05
N ILE A 23 6.82 -13.96 -8.46
CA ILE A 23 6.39 -12.85 -9.30
C ILE A 23 5.64 -11.85 -8.44
N VAL A 24 6.07 -10.58 -8.46
CA VAL A 24 5.44 -9.49 -7.71
C VAL A 24 4.83 -8.50 -8.68
N LEU A 25 3.51 -8.35 -8.67
CA LEU A 25 2.78 -7.41 -9.52
C LEU A 25 2.75 -6.02 -8.84
N ALA A 26 3.77 -5.20 -9.10
CA ALA A 26 3.92 -3.85 -8.55
C ALA A 26 3.64 -2.74 -9.58
N SER A 27 2.84 -3.02 -10.62
CA SER A 27 2.46 -2.11 -11.71
C SER A 27 0.95 -1.89 -11.83
N GLY A 28 0.20 -2.20 -10.77
CA GLY A 28 -1.24 -1.98 -10.73
C GLY A 28 -1.64 -0.51 -10.60
N VAL A 29 -2.95 -0.25 -10.74
CA VAL A 29 -3.53 1.07 -10.48
C VAL A 29 -3.34 1.43 -9.00
N GLY A 30 -2.61 2.51 -8.74
CA GLY A 30 -2.28 2.98 -7.38
C GLY A 30 -3.10 4.19 -6.91
N ASP A 31 -3.77 4.89 -7.81
CA ASP A 31 -4.62 6.03 -7.46
C ASP A 31 -6.03 5.55 -7.07
N SER A 32 -6.38 5.69 -5.81
CA SER A 32 -7.71 5.31 -5.28
C SER A 32 -8.88 6.12 -5.85
N LYS A 33 -8.59 7.21 -6.57
CA LYS A 33 -9.59 8.04 -7.28
C LYS A 33 -9.72 7.66 -8.75
N CYS A 34 -8.93 6.70 -9.23
CA CYS A 34 -8.99 6.26 -10.62
C CYS A 34 -10.35 5.70 -10.97
N SER A 35 -10.86 6.13 -12.13
CA SER A 35 -12.07 5.61 -12.77
C SER A 35 -11.85 5.31 -14.27
N SER A 36 -10.59 5.29 -14.71
CA SER A 36 -10.22 5.03 -16.09
C SER A 36 -10.37 3.56 -16.44
N ILE A 37 -11.23 3.26 -17.41
CA ILE A 37 -11.43 1.91 -17.92
C ILE A 37 -10.13 1.37 -18.53
N GLN A 38 -9.39 2.18 -19.28
CA GLN A 38 -8.13 1.79 -19.92
C GLN A 38 -7.07 1.37 -18.87
N GLU A 39 -6.98 2.09 -17.74
CA GLU A 39 -6.06 1.71 -16.68
C GLU A 39 -6.48 0.41 -15.97
N PHE A 40 -7.79 0.18 -15.85
CA PHE A 40 -8.32 -1.05 -15.29
C PHE A 40 -8.10 -2.25 -16.21
N GLU A 41 -8.33 -2.08 -17.51
CA GLU A 41 -8.04 -3.10 -18.53
C GLU A 41 -6.55 -3.43 -18.56
N ARG A 42 -5.67 -2.43 -18.60
CA ARG A 42 -4.22 -2.60 -18.53
C ARG A 42 -3.78 -3.43 -17.32
N GLU A 43 -4.33 -3.16 -16.13
CA GLU A 43 -4.00 -3.95 -14.92
C GLU A 43 -4.52 -5.38 -15.04
N THR A 44 -5.71 -5.56 -15.58
CA THR A 44 -6.31 -6.88 -15.79
C THR A 44 -5.46 -7.73 -16.74
N ASP A 45 -5.07 -7.17 -17.89
CA ASP A 45 -4.23 -7.86 -18.88
C ASP A 45 -2.87 -8.24 -18.27
N LEU A 46 -2.25 -7.32 -17.53
CA LEU A 46 -1.00 -7.59 -16.82
C LEU A 46 -1.14 -8.77 -15.84
N ILE A 47 -2.25 -8.86 -15.13
CA ILE A 47 -2.51 -9.98 -14.20
C ILE A 47 -2.62 -11.29 -14.99
N ILE A 48 -3.40 -11.32 -16.07
CA ILE A 48 -3.61 -12.52 -16.89
C ILE A 48 -2.28 -13.01 -17.47
N GLU A 49 -1.49 -12.13 -18.07
CA GLU A 49 -0.18 -12.46 -18.63
C GLU A 49 0.77 -13.05 -17.56
N ASN A 50 0.77 -12.47 -16.37
CA ASN A 50 1.65 -12.94 -15.31
C ASN A 50 1.14 -14.18 -14.57
N ILE A 51 -0.14 -14.49 -14.61
CA ILE A 51 -0.67 -15.80 -14.20
C ILE A 51 -0.11 -16.90 -15.11
N GLU A 52 -0.10 -16.70 -16.41
CA GLU A 52 0.47 -17.68 -17.36
C GLU A 52 2.00 -17.82 -17.17
N LEU A 53 2.68 -16.72 -16.92
CA LEU A 53 4.11 -16.75 -16.57
C LEU A 53 4.37 -17.51 -15.26
N ALA A 54 3.54 -17.30 -14.24
CA ALA A 54 3.62 -17.98 -12.95
C ALA A 54 3.47 -19.51 -13.11
N LYS A 55 2.48 -19.96 -13.91
CA LYS A 55 2.30 -21.36 -14.25
C LYS A 55 3.52 -21.95 -14.96
N LYS A 56 4.07 -21.21 -15.92
CA LYS A 56 5.24 -21.66 -16.72
C LYS A 56 6.51 -21.80 -15.88
N LEU A 57 6.71 -20.90 -14.92
CA LEU A 57 7.91 -20.86 -14.07
C LEU A 57 7.75 -21.67 -12.77
N ASP A 58 6.55 -22.12 -12.46
CA ASP A 58 6.17 -22.66 -11.15
C ASP A 58 6.52 -21.70 -10.00
N TYR A 59 6.24 -20.42 -10.21
CA TYR A 59 6.50 -19.35 -9.25
C TYR A 59 5.22 -18.82 -8.64
N PRO A 60 5.17 -18.62 -7.32
CA PRO A 60 4.03 -17.97 -6.68
C PRO A 60 3.91 -16.50 -7.08
N LEU A 61 2.67 -15.98 -7.00
CA LEU A 61 2.29 -14.63 -7.41
C LEU A 61 1.94 -13.77 -6.20
N ILE A 62 2.52 -12.58 -6.11
CA ILE A 62 2.13 -11.53 -5.14
C ILE A 62 1.37 -10.43 -5.88
N TYR A 63 0.20 -10.08 -5.36
CA TYR A 63 -0.63 -8.98 -5.87
C TYR A 63 -0.99 -8.00 -4.76
N PHE A 64 -0.97 -6.69 -5.07
CA PHE A 64 -1.33 -5.63 -4.13
C PHE A 64 -2.72 -5.09 -4.40
N SER A 65 -3.59 -5.30 -3.44
CA SER A 65 -4.95 -4.76 -3.39
C SER A 65 -5.07 -3.68 -2.30
N SER A 66 -6.27 -3.28 -1.95
CA SER A 66 -6.55 -2.20 -1.01
C SER A 66 -7.41 -2.66 0.16
N ILE A 67 -7.12 -2.14 1.38
CA ILE A 67 -7.95 -2.32 2.58
C ILE A 67 -9.21 -1.45 2.59
N SER A 68 -9.39 -0.55 1.61
CA SER A 68 -10.52 0.39 1.61
C SER A 68 -11.86 -0.32 1.74
N ALA A 69 -12.70 0.19 2.62
CA ALA A 69 -14.07 -0.28 2.84
C ALA A 69 -15.09 0.37 1.89
N ASP A 70 -14.67 1.33 1.04
CA ASP A 70 -15.55 1.97 0.04
C ASP A 70 -15.78 1.03 -1.15
N VAL A 71 -16.65 0.06 -0.93
CA VAL A 71 -16.99 -0.99 -1.91
C VAL A 71 -17.69 -0.45 -3.16
N GLU A 72 -18.21 0.76 -3.12
CA GLU A 72 -18.88 1.40 -4.26
C GLU A 72 -17.91 2.13 -5.21
N SER A 73 -16.71 2.44 -4.73
CA SER A 73 -15.68 3.05 -5.55
C SER A 73 -15.33 2.18 -6.78
N PRO A 74 -15.27 2.75 -8.00
CA PRO A 74 -14.84 2.03 -9.19
C PRO A 74 -13.46 1.36 -8.99
N TYR A 75 -12.54 2.04 -8.33
CA TYR A 75 -11.22 1.52 -7.98
C TYR A 75 -11.31 0.26 -7.12
N ILE A 76 -12.15 0.26 -6.06
CA ILE A 76 -12.28 -0.92 -5.20
C ILE A 76 -12.99 -2.07 -5.90
N LYS A 77 -14.02 -1.79 -6.69
CA LYS A 77 -14.69 -2.81 -7.53
C LYS A 77 -13.68 -3.47 -8.47
N HIS A 78 -12.84 -2.68 -9.13
CA HIS A 78 -11.78 -3.20 -9.98
C HIS A 78 -10.78 -4.07 -9.18
N LYS A 79 -10.27 -3.58 -8.04
CA LYS A 79 -9.35 -4.37 -7.20
C LYS A 79 -9.96 -5.71 -6.76
N ARG A 80 -11.24 -5.76 -6.40
CA ARG A 80 -11.92 -7.02 -6.05
C ARG A 80 -12.08 -7.95 -7.24
N SER A 81 -12.33 -7.41 -8.44
CA SER A 81 -12.33 -8.21 -9.67
C SER A 81 -10.96 -8.81 -9.95
N CYS A 82 -9.88 -8.05 -9.79
CA CYS A 82 -8.51 -8.56 -9.92
C CYS A 82 -8.20 -9.66 -8.89
N GLU A 83 -8.60 -9.47 -7.61
CA GLU A 83 -8.46 -10.51 -6.58
C GLU A 83 -9.12 -11.82 -7.03
N LYS A 84 -10.34 -11.74 -7.57
CA LYS A 84 -11.09 -12.91 -8.04
C LYS A 84 -10.38 -13.62 -9.20
N ILE A 85 -9.89 -12.88 -10.18
CA ILE A 85 -9.14 -13.46 -11.32
C ILE A 85 -7.94 -14.29 -10.81
N ILE A 86 -7.19 -13.75 -9.85
CA ILE A 86 -6.02 -14.42 -9.27
C ILE A 86 -6.45 -15.66 -8.48
N GLN A 87 -7.49 -15.59 -7.65
CA GLN A 87 -8.01 -16.71 -6.88
C GLN A 87 -8.52 -17.83 -7.78
N ASP A 88 -9.24 -17.50 -8.86
CA ASP A 88 -9.79 -18.46 -9.81
C ASP A 88 -8.70 -19.15 -10.67
N SER A 89 -7.51 -18.53 -10.80
CA SER A 89 -6.39 -19.06 -11.60
C SER A 89 -5.72 -20.30 -11.03
N LYS A 90 -5.91 -20.57 -9.72
CA LYS A 90 -5.33 -21.67 -8.95
C LYS A 90 -3.79 -21.68 -8.88
N VAL A 91 -3.10 -20.63 -9.34
CA VAL A 91 -1.67 -20.48 -9.07
C VAL A 91 -1.46 -20.21 -7.57
N GLN A 92 -0.33 -20.64 -7.04
CA GLN A 92 0.05 -20.26 -5.67
C GLN A 92 0.19 -18.73 -5.60
N HIS A 93 -0.51 -18.07 -4.69
CA HIS A 93 -0.54 -16.63 -4.63
C HIS A 93 -0.69 -16.09 -3.21
N CYS A 94 -0.34 -14.81 -3.03
CA CYS A 94 -0.76 -14.00 -1.91
C CYS A 94 -1.28 -12.65 -2.40
N ILE A 95 -2.54 -12.38 -2.12
CA ILE A 95 -3.15 -11.08 -2.31
C ILE A 95 -2.96 -10.28 -1.04
N ILE A 96 -2.27 -9.14 -1.13
CA ILE A 96 -1.99 -8.27 0.00
C ILE A 96 -2.83 -7.01 -0.12
N ARG A 97 -3.85 -6.87 0.72
CA ARG A 97 -4.61 -5.63 0.86
C ARG A 97 -3.81 -4.66 1.71
N CYS A 98 -3.35 -3.58 1.09
CA CYS A 98 -2.51 -2.57 1.73
C CYS A 98 -3.29 -1.29 2.03
N PRO A 99 -2.91 -0.57 3.11
CA PRO A 99 -3.30 0.82 3.34
C PRO A 99 -2.44 1.78 2.51
N GLN A 100 -2.34 3.05 2.96
CA GLN A 100 -1.32 3.96 2.44
C GLN A 100 0.08 3.42 2.79
N LEU A 101 0.97 3.39 1.81
CA LEU A 101 2.34 2.94 2.00
C LEU A 101 3.28 4.15 2.14
N ILE A 102 4.28 4.03 3.03
CA ILE A 102 5.38 4.98 3.16
C ILE A 102 6.71 4.27 2.90
N GLY A 103 7.63 4.94 2.20
CA GLY A 103 8.93 4.40 1.82
C GLY A 103 9.80 5.49 1.19
N HIS A 104 10.93 5.09 0.61
CA HIS A 104 11.80 6.01 -0.12
C HIS A 104 11.17 6.50 -1.43
N ASN A 105 11.59 7.67 -1.90
CA ASN A 105 11.15 8.26 -3.18
C ASN A 105 9.64 8.46 -3.29
N LEU A 106 9.04 9.03 -2.23
CA LEU A 106 7.63 9.45 -2.23
C LEU A 106 7.34 10.43 -3.36
N ASN A 107 6.19 10.28 -4.00
CA ASN A 107 5.70 11.20 -5.02
C ASN A 107 4.29 11.71 -4.67
N SER A 108 3.75 12.63 -5.48
CA SER A 108 2.45 13.27 -5.23
C SER A 108 1.24 12.33 -5.33
N HIS A 109 1.40 11.10 -5.81
CA HIS A 109 0.33 10.11 -5.86
C HIS A 109 0.12 9.41 -4.50
N GLN A 110 1.13 9.42 -3.61
CA GLN A 110 0.97 8.96 -2.24
C GLN A 110 0.57 10.14 -1.34
N LEU A 111 -0.31 9.89 -0.37
CA LEU A 111 -0.79 10.91 0.56
C LEU A 111 0.36 11.66 1.25
N VAL A 112 1.32 10.93 1.79
CA VAL A 112 2.46 11.52 2.51
C VAL A 112 3.31 12.37 1.56
N GLY A 113 3.62 11.86 0.37
CA GLY A 113 4.35 12.60 -0.66
C GLY A 113 3.62 13.85 -1.14
N TYR A 114 2.30 13.76 -1.33
CA TYR A 114 1.45 14.91 -1.66
C TYR A 114 1.52 16.00 -0.58
N LEU A 115 1.31 15.64 0.69
CA LEU A 115 1.37 16.58 1.80
C LEU A 115 2.77 17.21 1.93
N TYR A 116 3.82 16.38 1.83
CA TYR A 116 5.20 16.83 1.88
C TYR A 116 5.51 17.88 0.81
N GLN A 117 5.16 17.61 -0.46
CA GLN A 117 5.36 18.56 -1.56
C GLN A 117 4.55 19.84 -1.38
N LYS A 118 3.29 19.74 -0.90
CA LYS A 118 2.46 20.92 -0.62
C LYS A 118 3.06 21.81 0.46
N ILE A 119 3.59 21.22 1.52
CA ILE A 119 4.21 21.97 2.63
C ILE A 119 5.52 22.59 2.19
N LEU A 120 6.41 21.85 1.52
CA LEU A 120 7.66 22.40 1.00
C LEU A 120 7.43 23.56 0.02
N GLY A 121 6.46 23.42 -0.88
CA GLY A 121 6.09 24.46 -1.84
C GLY A 121 5.25 25.58 -1.26
N GLN A 122 4.89 25.55 0.03
CA GLN A 122 3.97 26.49 0.69
C GLN A 122 2.63 26.67 -0.04
N LEU A 123 2.20 25.60 -0.74
CA LEU A 123 0.99 25.59 -1.54
C LEU A 123 -0.22 25.32 -0.66
N GLU A 124 -1.30 26.06 -0.90
CA GLU A 124 -2.57 25.82 -0.20
C GLU A 124 -3.14 24.44 -0.52
N PHE A 125 -3.70 23.78 0.50
CA PHE A 125 -4.42 22.52 0.35
C PHE A 125 -5.52 22.35 1.40
N LYS A 126 -6.37 21.35 1.18
CA LYS A 126 -7.51 21.06 2.04
C LYS A 126 -7.24 19.83 2.89
N VAL A 127 -7.58 19.90 4.17
CA VAL A 127 -7.52 18.79 5.12
C VAL A 127 -8.92 18.56 5.68
N PHE A 128 -9.43 17.36 5.53
CA PHE A 128 -10.70 16.98 6.14
C PHE A 128 -10.51 16.73 7.64
N LYS A 129 -11.29 17.41 8.47
CA LYS A 129 -11.11 17.54 9.93
C LYS A 129 -11.07 16.20 10.67
N ASN A 130 -11.89 15.23 10.22
CA ASN A 130 -12.02 13.93 10.85
C ASN A 130 -11.47 12.78 9.98
N ALA A 131 -10.67 13.10 8.96
CA ALA A 131 -10.09 12.06 8.09
C ALA A 131 -8.94 11.35 8.79
N GLU A 132 -9.06 10.04 8.91
CA GLU A 132 -8.01 9.16 9.39
C GLU A 132 -7.43 8.33 8.26
N ARG A 133 -6.19 7.92 8.41
CA ARG A 133 -5.50 7.02 7.49
C ARG A 133 -4.70 5.99 8.26
N ASN A 134 -4.62 4.82 7.68
CA ASN A 134 -3.67 3.80 8.08
C ASN A 134 -2.46 3.90 7.15
N ILE A 135 -1.25 3.84 7.70
CA ILE A 135 -0.01 3.97 6.93
C ILE A 135 0.92 2.83 7.32
N LEU A 136 1.29 2.01 6.35
CA LEU A 136 2.20 0.89 6.53
C LEU A 136 3.57 1.21 5.96
N ASP A 137 4.62 0.83 6.70
CA ASP A 137 6.01 0.89 6.28
C ASP A 137 6.29 -0.15 5.18
N ILE A 138 6.93 0.30 4.12
CA ILE A 138 7.33 -0.56 2.99
C ILE A 138 8.32 -1.65 3.41
N GLU A 139 9.17 -1.39 4.41
CA GLU A 139 10.10 -2.41 4.94
C GLU A 139 9.34 -3.54 5.63
N THR A 140 8.31 -3.21 6.40
CA THR A 140 7.40 -4.20 7.02
C THR A 140 6.71 -5.05 5.94
N LEU A 141 6.22 -4.40 4.88
CA LEU A 141 5.61 -5.11 3.74
C LEU A 141 6.62 -6.05 3.06
N ALA A 142 7.83 -5.59 2.78
CA ALA A 142 8.88 -6.41 2.19
C ALA A 142 9.29 -7.58 3.12
N GLY A 143 9.37 -7.32 4.42
CA GLY A 143 9.59 -8.34 5.44
C GLY A 143 8.53 -9.43 5.41
N PHE A 144 7.25 -9.04 5.33
CA PHE A 144 6.14 -10.00 5.20
C PHE A 144 6.28 -10.86 3.93
N ILE A 145 6.57 -10.25 2.78
CA ILE A 145 6.74 -10.99 1.51
C ILE A 145 7.87 -12.01 1.62
N LYS A 146 9.00 -11.64 2.23
CA LYS A 146 10.14 -12.54 2.45
C LYS A 146 9.80 -13.72 3.36
N LEU A 147 8.98 -13.49 4.37
CA LEU A 147 8.51 -14.55 5.27
C LEU A 147 7.53 -15.47 4.57
N TRP A 148 6.55 -14.89 3.89
CA TRP A 148 5.57 -15.64 3.14
C TRP A 148 6.22 -16.51 2.05
N ALA A 149 7.24 -16.00 1.37
CA ALA A 149 7.98 -16.78 0.37
C ALA A 149 8.65 -18.04 0.92
N LYS A 150 9.01 -18.05 2.21
CA LYS A 150 9.58 -19.23 2.88
C LYS A 150 8.52 -20.25 3.30
N ASN A 151 7.33 -19.80 3.62
CA ASN A 151 6.21 -20.62 4.04
C ASN A 151 4.89 -20.00 3.58
N PRO A 152 4.45 -20.28 2.33
CA PRO A 152 3.28 -19.63 1.71
C PRO A 152 1.98 -20.26 2.23
N ASN A 153 1.53 -19.79 3.39
CA ASN A 153 0.37 -20.27 4.13
C ASN A 153 -0.84 -19.34 4.09
N TYR A 154 -0.74 -18.18 3.43
CA TYR A 154 -1.84 -17.22 3.27
C TYR A 154 -2.07 -16.89 1.80
N ASN A 155 -3.32 -17.00 1.33
CA ASN A 155 -3.70 -16.61 -0.03
C ASN A 155 -4.22 -15.18 -0.11
N LEU A 156 -4.74 -14.65 1.00
CA LEU A 156 -5.22 -13.27 1.13
C LEU A 156 -4.90 -12.77 2.53
N VAL A 157 -4.31 -11.57 2.60
CA VAL A 157 -3.98 -10.89 3.85
C VAL A 157 -4.40 -9.42 3.80
N SER A 158 -4.70 -8.85 4.95
CA SER A 158 -4.90 -7.41 5.13
C SER A 158 -3.84 -6.90 6.10
N LEU A 159 -2.88 -6.14 5.61
CA LEU A 159 -1.78 -5.61 6.40
C LEU A 159 -1.99 -4.12 6.67
N GLY A 160 -1.71 -3.69 7.90
CA GLY A 160 -1.79 -2.28 8.27
C GLY A 160 -1.20 -2.02 9.65
N CYS A 161 -1.23 -0.81 10.14
CA CYS A 161 -0.87 -0.47 11.51
C CYS A 161 -2.07 -0.67 12.46
N GLU A 162 -1.81 -0.96 13.74
CA GLU A 162 -2.87 -1.09 14.76
C GLU A 162 -3.64 0.21 14.96
N VAL A 163 -2.99 1.34 14.75
CA VAL A 163 -3.55 2.66 15.01
C VAL A 163 -3.62 3.47 13.72
N ASN A 164 -4.78 4.05 13.46
CA ASN A 164 -4.93 5.06 12.43
C ASN A 164 -4.35 6.40 12.90
N ILE A 165 -3.96 7.25 11.97
CA ILE A 165 -3.51 8.61 12.23
C ILE A 165 -4.44 9.61 11.54
N ARG A 166 -4.76 10.71 12.21
CA ARG A 166 -5.50 11.81 11.61
C ARG A 166 -4.65 12.53 10.57
N VAL A 167 -5.25 12.92 9.46
CA VAL A 167 -4.52 13.64 8.40
C VAL A 167 -3.94 14.96 8.93
N ALA A 168 -4.61 15.64 9.85
CA ALA A 168 -4.08 16.84 10.51
C ALA A 168 -2.82 16.54 11.34
N GLU A 169 -2.75 15.38 12.00
CA GLU A 169 -1.55 14.95 12.73
C GLU A 169 -0.40 14.61 11.77
N LEU A 170 -0.71 14.02 10.61
CA LEU A 170 0.29 13.81 9.54
C LEU A 170 0.89 15.14 9.09
N VAL A 171 0.07 16.16 8.87
CA VAL A 171 0.52 17.51 8.51
C VAL A 171 1.46 18.04 9.60
N SER A 172 1.09 17.95 10.89
CA SER A 172 1.92 18.41 12.00
C SER A 172 3.26 17.68 12.09
N LEU A 173 3.30 16.36 11.83
CA LEU A 173 4.55 15.60 11.80
C LEU A 173 5.47 16.05 10.66
N ILE A 174 4.90 16.35 9.49
CA ILE A 174 5.66 16.85 8.33
C ILE A 174 6.19 18.27 8.63
N GLU A 175 5.32 19.18 9.12
CA GLU A 175 5.73 20.54 9.54
C GLU A 175 6.93 20.51 10.48
N HIS A 176 6.86 19.65 11.50
CA HIS A 176 7.95 19.51 12.47
C HIS A 176 9.23 19.00 11.81
N LYS A 177 9.13 18.04 10.89
CA LYS A 177 10.28 17.45 10.20
C LYS A 177 11.00 18.46 9.30
N VAL A 178 10.23 19.26 8.53
CA VAL A 178 10.79 20.21 7.55
C VAL A 178 10.97 21.63 8.13
N ASN A 179 10.49 21.88 9.33
CA ASN A 179 10.46 23.19 9.97
C ASN A 179 9.77 24.28 9.13
N ILE A 180 8.69 23.91 8.43
CA ILE A 180 7.87 24.80 7.61
C ILE A 180 6.41 24.64 8.01
N LYS A 181 5.72 25.77 8.23
CA LYS A 181 4.28 25.77 8.52
C LYS A 181 3.49 25.51 7.26
N ALA A 182 2.52 24.59 7.36
CA ALA A 182 1.62 24.24 6.26
C ALA A 182 0.55 25.33 6.08
N ASN A 183 0.23 25.61 4.82
CA ASN A 183 -0.88 26.49 4.44
C ASN A 183 -2.10 25.60 4.05
N TYR A 184 -2.99 25.32 5.00
CA TYR A 184 -4.14 24.46 4.75
C TYR A 184 -5.44 24.95 5.40
N ASN A 185 -6.55 24.60 4.78
CA ASN A 185 -7.89 24.85 5.27
C ASN A 185 -8.51 23.56 5.82
N LEU A 186 -9.00 23.60 7.05
CA LEU A 186 -9.80 22.53 7.63
C LEU A 186 -11.21 22.55 7.05
N ILE A 187 -11.63 21.41 6.48
CA ILE A 187 -12.96 21.24 5.92
C ILE A 187 -13.72 20.22 6.74
N ASP A 188 -14.96 20.53 7.07
CA ASP A 188 -15.86 19.57 7.69
C ASP A 188 -16.21 18.46 6.69
N SER A 189 -16.07 17.22 7.11
CA SER A 189 -16.46 16.05 6.35
C SER A 189 -17.19 15.06 7.24
N LYS A 190 -18.01 14.21 6.62
CA LYS A 190 -18.46 12.98 7.29
C LYS A 190 -17.22 12.19 7.69
N LEU A 191 -17.26 11.54 8.85
CA LEU A 191 -16.19 10.67 9.32
C LEU A 191 -15.77 9.70 8.20
N SER A 192 -14.51 9.71 7.84
CA SER A 192 -13.90 8.67 7.03
C SER A 192 -12.86 7.94 7.88
N THR A 193 -13.34 7.08 8.76
CA THR A 193 -12.47 6.17 9.51
C THR A 193 -12.16 4.96 8.65
N TYR A 194 -10.90 4.56 8.64
CA TYR A 194 -10.50 3.27 8.10
C TYR A 194 -10.78 2.21 9.16
N SER A 195 -11.75 1.34 8.86
CA SER A 195 -11.97 0.11 9.62
C SER A 195 -11.64 -1.06 8.72
N PHE A 196 -10.71 -1.89 9.11
CA PHE A 196 -10.41 -3.16 8.46
C PHE A 196 -9.97 -4.17 9.51
N GLU A 197 -10.25 -5.42 9.25
CA GLU A 197 -9.74 -6.51 10.04
C GLU A 197 -8.34 -6.87 9.54
N GLN A 198 -7.36 -6.76 10.42
CA GLN A 198 -6.00 -7.19 10.11
C GLN A 198 -5.90 -8.70 10.19
N TYR A 199 -5.42 -9.31 9.11
CA TYR A 199 -5.14 -10.73 9.06
C TYR A 199 -3.88 -10.98 8.18
N PRO A 200 -2.87 -11.71 8.66
CA PRO A 200 -2.74 -12.22 10.03
C PRO A 200 -2.61 -11.10 11.08
N SER A 201 -2.97 -11.41 12.32
CA SER A 201 -2.86 -10.44 13.43
C SER A 201 -1.41 -10.04 13.70
N TRP A 202 -1.18 -8.88 14.33
CA TRP A 202 0.17 -8.46 14.73
C TRP A 202 0.86 -9.46 15.67
N LYS A 203 0.09 -10.17 16.49
CA LYS A 203 0.63 -11.22 17.34
C LYS A 203 1.19 -12.38 16.53
N GLU A 204 0.49 -12.80 15.46
CA GLU A 204 0.96 -13.83 14.54
C GLU A 204 2.17 -13.35 13.75
N LEU A 205 2.15 -12.11 13.22
CA LEU A 205 3.30 -11.49 12.56
C LEU A 205 4.51 -11.37 13.50
N GLY A 206 4.28 -11.14 14.80
CA GLY A 206 5.31 -11.07 15.83
C GLY A 206 6.08 -12.36 16.00
N THR A 207 5.45 -13.54 15.81
CA THR A 207 6.14 -14.84 15.85
C THR A 207 7.19 -14.96 14.73
N PHE A 208 7.08 -14.15 13.70
CA PHE A 208 8.01 -14.09 12.57
C PHE A 208 8.96 -12.88 12.63
N GLY A 209 8.98 -12.14 13.74
CA GLY A 209 9.84 -10.97 13.91
C GLY A 209 9.31 -9.67 13.25
N LEU A 210 8.07 -9.67 12.74
CA LEU A 210 7.43 -8.48 12.12
C LEU A 210 6.46 -7.75 13.06
N GLY A 211 6.29 -8.21 14.29
CA GLY A 211 5.25 -7.75 15.20
C GLY A 211 5.52 -6.40 15.89
N ARG A 212 6.55 -5.65 15.50
CA ARG A 212 6.79 -4.32 16.05
C ARG A 212 6.20 -3.27 15.12
N GLN A 213 5.12 -2.65 15.55
CA GLN A 213 4.63 -1.44 14.91
C GLN A 213 5.63 -0.31 15.12
N VAL A 214 6.09 0.29 14.01
CA VAL A 214 6.95 1.47 14.07
C VAL A 214 6.07 2.70 14.29
N PRO A 215 6.31 3.53 15.33
CA PRO A 215 5.54 4.73 15.56
C PRO A 215 5.61 5.69 14.36
N TYR A 216 4.52 6.34 14.01
CA TYR A 216 4.47 7.25 12.87
C TYR A 216 5.57 8.32 12.89
N LYS A 217 5.93 8.84 14.07
CA LYS A 217 7.04 9.80 14.22
C LYS A 217 8.36 9.21 13.72
N GLU A 218 8.66 7.96 14.02
CA GLU A 218 9.88 7.27 13.56
C GLU A 218 9.83 7.01 12.05
N LEU A 219 8.67 6.60 11.50
CA LEU A 219 8.48 6.42 10.05
C LEU A 219 8.75 7.71 9.28
N PHE A 220 8.24 8.85 9.78
CA PHE A 220 8.46 10.14 9.14
C PHE A 220 9.90 10.62 9.30
N ALA A 221 10.56 10.32 10.42
CA ALA A 221 11.98 10.61 10.57
C ALA A 221 12.85 9.81 9.60
N LYS A 222 12.42 8.58 9.25
CA LYS A 222 13.16 7.68 8.35
C LYS A 222 13.00 8.06 6.87
N TYR A 223 11.82 8.47 6.43
CA TYR A 223 11.49 8.61 5.01
C TYR A 223 11.35 10.04 4.50
N LEU A 224 11.29 11.03 5.38
CA LEU A 224 11.30 12.47 5.10
C LEU A 224 12.53 13.15 5.67
#